data_4382d5e7e55b1043a3007f8348615c59
#
_entry.id   4382d5e7e55b1043a3007f8348615c59
#
_cell.length_a   1.000
_cell.length_b   1.000
_cell.length_c   1.000
_cell.angle_alpha   90.00
_cell.angle_beta   90.00
_cell.angle_gamma   90.00
#
_symmetry.space_group_name_H-M   'P 1'
#
loop_
_entity.id
_entity.type
_entity.pdbx_description
1 polymer ?
#
loop_
_entity_poly.entity_id
_entity_poly.type
_entity_poly.pdbx_seq_one_letter_code
_entity_poly.pdbx_strand_id
1 'polypeptide(L)'
;RFLYMPGIIDSPDAKNFYYKELKRFVNELESLFGKRITDDDLREAIQIYDENRSMIMKIFHDRKNDRPIISGKEAYLITLSSMLTDKQDHNKLLKELLQKLPDREPLKQGVSRVMLVGSPMDNMKLLELIEDDIGAWVVTDDTCTGTRYTWGETPSTYLEKDPLRAI
;
A
#
# COMPACT_ATOMS: atom_id res chain seq x y z
N ARG A 1 -18.58 12.55 8.42
CA ARG A 1 -17.95 13.54 7.52
C ARG A 1 -17.44 12.80 6.30
N PHE A 2 -17.45 13.42 5.14
CA PHE A 2 -17.12 12.76 3.86
C PHE A 2 -16.04 13.58 3.15
N LEU A 3 -15.08 12.88 2.55
CA LEU A 3 -14.13 13.42 1.58
C LEU A 3 -14.67 13.06 0.18
N TYR A 4 -14.91 14.06 -0.64
CA TYR A 4 -15.47 13.85 -1.98
C TYR A 4 -14.34 13.69 -3.01
N MET A 5 -14.37 12.59 -3.74
CA MET A 5 -13.48 12.36 -4.88
C MET A 5 -14.14 12.88 -6.16
N PRO A 6 -13.36 13.47 -7.09
CA PRO A 6 -13.92 13.85 -8.39
C PRO A 6 -14.37 12.62 -9.18
N GLY A 7 -15.58 12.69 -9.76
CA GLY A 7 -16.11 11.57 -10.57
C GLY A 7 -15.41 11.41 -11.93
N ILE A 8 -14.79 12.49 -12.44
CA ILE A 8 -14.03 12.49 -13.70
C ILE A 8 -12.60 12.90 -13.36
N ILE A 9 -11.70 11.91 -13.29
CA ILE A 9 -10.31 12.10 -12.81
C ILE A 9 -9.48 12.93 -13.80
N ASP A 10 -9.71 12.75 -15.10
CA ASP A 10 -8.94 13.41 -16.16
C ASP A 10 -9.43 14.83 -16.50
N SER A 11 -10.42 15.33 -15.77
CA SER A 11 -10.87 16.73 -15.94
C SER A 11 -9.78 17.69 -15.47
N PRO A 12 -9.51 18.77 -16.20
CA PRO A 12 -8.57 19.83 -15.77
C PRO A 12 -8.88 20.38 -14.38
N ASP A 13 -10.16 20.38 -13.99
CA ASP A 13 -10.60 20.89 -12.69
C ASP A 13 -10.57 19.83 -11.57
N ALA A 14 -10.42 18.55 -11.90
CA ALA A 14 -10.46 17.47 -10.92
C ALA A 14 -9.43 17.63 -9.81
N LYS A 15 -8.18 17.94 -10.16
CA LYS A 15 -7.09 18.17 -9.19
C LYS A 15 -7.37 19.37 -8.30
N ASN A 16 -7.90 20.46 -8.85
CA ASN A 16 -8.24 21.65 -8.07
C ASN A 16 -9.44 21.40 -7.16
N PHE A 17 -10.42 20.64 -7.63
CA PHE A 17 -11.55 20.22 -6.80
C PHE A 17 -11.08 19.38 -5.62
N TYR A 18 -10.30 18.33 -5.89
CA TYR A 18 -9.80 17.44 -4.85
C TYR A 18 -8.93 18.17 -3.83
N TYR A 19 -8.05 19.05 -4.29
CA TYR A 19 -7.23 19.88 -3.40
C TYR A 19 -8.08 20.78 -2.47
N LYS A 20 -9.16 21.38 -2.97
CA LYS A 20 -10.10 22.14 -2.13
C LYS A 20 -10.78 21.25 -1.09
N GLU A 21 -11.17 20.05 -1.48
CA GLU A 21 -11.75 19.06 -0.57
C GLU A 21 -10.76 18.63 0.51
N LEU A 22 -9.50 18.40 0.16
CA LEU A 22 -8.45 18.11 1.13
C LEU A 22 -8.26 19.27 2.12
N LYS A 23 -8.20 20.52 1.65
CA LYS A 23 -8.13 21.70 2.53
C LYS A 23 -9.32 21.79 3.48
N ARG A 24 -10.53 21.57 2.96
CA ARG A 24 -11.74 21.54 3.79
C ARG A 24 -11.62 20.47 4.87
N PHE A 25 -11.17 19.29 4.48
CA PHE A 25 -11.01 18.15 5.39
C PHE A 25 -9.96 18.42 6.48
N VAL A 26 -8.81 19.00 6.13
CA VAL A 26 -7.78 19.43 7.10
C VAL A 26 -8.37 20.39 8.12
N ASN A 27 -9.06 21.45 7.67
CA ASN A 27 -9.70 22.44 8.57
C ASN A 27 -10.72 21.77 9.51
N GLU A 28 -11.47 20.79 9.03
CA GLU A 28 -12.42 20.04 9.85
C GLU A 28 -11.72 19.18 10.90
N LEU A 29 -10.58 18.54 10.55
CA LEU A 29 -9.78 17.77 11.50
C LEU A 29 -9.15 18.67 12.57
N GLU A 30 -8.57 19.79 12.16
CA GLU A 30 -8.02 20.79 13.09
C GLU A 30 -9.07 21.29 14.09
N SER A 31 -10.27 21.60 13.58
CA SER A 31 -11.39 22.01 14.44
C SER A 31 -11.86 20.90 15.38
N LEU A 32 -11.85 19.65 14.92
CA LEU A 32 -12.30 18.51 15.70
C LEU A 32 -11.35 18.15 16.84
N PHE A 33 -10.04 18.18 16.54
CA PHE A 33 -9.00 17.74 17.47
C PHE A 33 -8.33 18.91 18.23
N GLY A 34 -8.63 20.15 17.87
CA GLY A 34 -8.01 21.34 18.48
C GLY A 34 -6.51 21.45 18.22
N LYS A 35 -6.00 20.75 17.19
CA LYS A 35 -4.58 20.71 16.84
C LYS A 35 -4.40 21.15 15.38
N ARG A 36 -3.44 22.05 15.15
CA ARG A 36 -3.07 22.49 13.80
C ARG A 36 -2.25 21.40 13.09
N ILE A 37 -2.53 21.19 11.82
CA ILE A 37 -1.77 20.32 10.92
C ILE A 37 -0.84 21.21 10.08
N THR A 38 0.45 21.07 10.27
CA THR A 38 1.46 21.87 9.56
C THR A 38 1.93 21.15 8.29
N ASP A 39 2.58 21.92 7.40
CA ASP A 39 3.22 21.34 6.22
C ASP A 39 4.33 20.33 6.58
N ASP A 40 5.00 20.54 7.71
CA ASP A 40 6.03 19.60 8.17
C ASP A 40 5.42 18.29 8.69
N ASP A 41 4.27 18.35 9.39
CA ASP A 41 3.52 17.14 9.77
C ASP A 41 3.11 16.34 8.53
N LEU A 42 2.67 17.03 7.45
CA LEU A 42 2.30 16.38 6.20
C LEU A 42 3.51 15.76 5.49
N ARG A 43 4.65 16.45 5.44
CA ARG A 43 5.88 15.92 4.84
C ARG A 43 6.37 14.68 5.57
N GLU A 44 6.40 14.73 6.91
CA GLU A 44 6.79 13.57 7.72
C GLU A 44 5.85 12.38 7.47
N ALA A 45 4.54 12.60 7.49
CA ALA A 45 3.57 11.56 7.22
C ALA A 45 3.76 10.95 5.82
N ILE A 46 3.92 11.78 4.77
CA ILE A 46 4.16 11.32 3.41
C ILE A 46 5.42 10.45 3.34
N GLN A 47 6.53 10.88 3.94
CA GLN A 47 7.77 10.11 3.95
C GLN A 47 7.60 8.74 4.61
N ILE A 48 6.92 8.68 5.75
CA ILE A 48 6.65 7.43 6.48
C ILE A 48 5.81 6.47 5.62
N TYR A 49 4.77 6.99 4.94
CA TYR A 49 3.90 6.17 4.09
C TYR A 49 4.58 5.75 2.79
N ASP A 50 5.39 6.60 2.18
CA ASP A 50 6.16 6.26 0.97
C ASP A 50 7.23 5.21 1.26
N GLU A 51 7.91 5.33 2.40
CA GLU A 51 8.85 4.30 2.86
C GLU A 51 8.14 2.95 3.04
N ASN A 52 6.94 2.94 3.64
CA ASN A 52 6.14 1.74 3.80
C ASN A 52 5.80 1.09 2.47
N ARG A 53 5.22 1.87 1.53
CA ARG A 53 4.85 1.39 0.18
C ARG A 53 6.06 0.85 -0.56
N SER A 54 7.18 1.56 -0.54
CA SER A 54 8.42 1.14 -1.19
C SER A 54 8.93 -0.21 -0.68
N MET A 55 8.89 -0.44 0.64
CA MET A 55 9.32 -1.72 1.23
C MET A 55 8.37 -2.86 0.85
N ILE A 56 7.06 -2.65 0.88
CA ILE A 56 6.07 -3.65 0.44
C ILE A 56 6.27 -3.96 -1.04
N MET A 57 6.48 -2.95 -1.88
CA MET A 57 6.73 -3.15 -3.30
C MET A 57 8.01 -3.95 -3.58
N LYS A 58 9.08 -3.79 -2.79
CA LYS A 58 10.27 -4.64 -2.90
C LYS A 58 9.94 -6.11 -2.66
N ILE A 59 9.14 -6.40 -1.63
CA ILE A 59 8.67 -7.76 -1.33
C ILE A 59 7.81 -8.31 -2.48
N PHE A 60 6.92 -7.49 -3.04
CA PHE A 60 6.07 -7.90 -4.16
C PHE A 60 6.87 -8.16 -5.44
N HIS A 61 7.95 -7.42 -5.66
CA HIS A 61 8.85 -7.66 -6.79
C HIS A 61 9.55 -9.02 -6.72
N ASP A 62 9.87 -9.52 -5.52
CA ASP A 62 10.44 -10.85 -5.36
C ASP A 62 9.52 -11.96 -5.89
N ARG A 63 8.21 -11.81 -5.73
CA ARG A 63 7.19 -12.78 -6.21
C ARG A 63 7.19 -12.97 -7.74
N LYS A 64 7.82 -12.07 -8.50
CA LYS A 64 7.98 -12.20 -9.96
C LYS A 64 9.06 -13.21 -10.36
N ASN A 65 9.99 -13.51 -9.45
CA ASN A 65 11.06 -14.46 -9.69
C ASN A 65 10.50 -15.87 -9.92
N ASP A 66 11.26 -16.70 -10.64
CA ASP A 66 10.91 -18.11 -10.84
C ASP A 66 10.95 -18.91 -9.53
N ARG A 67 11.69 -18.42 -8.56
CA ARG A 67 11.81 -18.97 -7.21
C ARG A 67 11.51 -17.90 -6.17
N PRO A 68 10.24 -17.52 -6.00
CA PRO A 68 9.89 -16.50 -5.01
C PRO A 68 10.14 -17.03 -3.60
N ILE A 69 10.45 -16.11 -2.68
CA ILE A 69 10.64 -16.42 -1.26
C ILE A 69 9.43 -16.03 -0.40
N ILE A 70 8.44 -15.38 -1.01
CA ILE A 70 7.20 -14.92 -0.38
C ILE A 70 6.00 -15.49 -1.13
N SER A 71 5.10 -16.13 -0.40
CA SER A 71 3.84 -16.63 -0.94
C SER A 71 2.78 -15.52 -1.10
N GLY A 72 1.70 -15.80 -1.80
CA GLY A 72 0.55 -14.89 -1.89
C GLY A 72 -0.10 -14.64 -0.54
N LYS A 73 -0.19 -15.64 0.31
CA LYS A 73 -0.70 -15.51 1.68
C LYS A 73 0.14 -14.56 2.51
N GLU A 74 1.46 -14.70 2.48
CA GLU A 74 2.37 -13.83 3.21
C GLU A 74 2.29 -12.39 2.69
N ALA A 75 2.26 -12.20 1.37
CA ALA A 75 2.09 -10.87 0.76
C ALA A 75 0.78 -10.19 1.18
N TYR A 76 -0.31 -10.96 1.22
CA TYR A 76 -1.60 -10.47 1.70
C TYR A 76 -1.53 -10.04 3.17
N LEU A 77 -0.94 -10.85 4.04
CA LEU A 77 -0.76 -10.53 5.47
C LEU A 77 0.10 -9.27 5.67
N ILE A 78 1.16 -9.11 4.88
CA ILE A 78 2.02 -7.92 4.91
C ILE A 78 1.22 -6.66 4.57
N THR A 79 0.37 -6.71 3.53
CA THR A 79 -0.46 -5.57 3.17
C THR A 79 -1.53 -5.29 4.22
N LEU A 80 -2.20 -6.34 4.69
CA LEU A 80 -3.23 -6.21 5.72
C LEU A 80 -2.66 -5.65 7.03
N SER A 81 -1.49 -6.11 7.46
CA SER A 81 -0.83 -5.57 8.66
C SER A 81 -0.45 -4.10 8.48
N SER A 82 -0.06 -3.69 7.26
CA SER A 82 0.17 -2.27 6.94
C SER A 82 -1.08 -1.41 7.11
N MET A 83 -2.26 -1.95 6.82
CA MET A 83 -3.52 -1.22 6.98
C MET A 83 -3.97 -1.10 8.44
N LEU A 84 -3.54 -2.01 9.31
CA LEU A 84 -4.04 -2.15 10.67
C LEU A 84 -3.06 -1.71 11.76
N THR A 85 -1.78 -1.52 11.42
CA THR A 85 -0.72 -1.16 12.36
C THR A 85 -0.29 0.29 12.15
N ASP A 86 0.19 0.95 13.20
CA ASP A 86 0.88 2.22 13.06
C ASP A 86 2.00 2.11 12.01
N LYS A 87 2.12 3.12 11.15
CA LYS A 87 3.03 3.06 10.01
C LYS A 87 4.50 3.01 10.39
N GLN A 88 4.89 3.73 11.44
CA GLN A 88 6.29 3.71 11.89
C GLN A 88 6.66 2.35 12.45
N ASP A 89 5.75 1.73 13.21
CA ASP A 89 5.97 0.40 13.77
C ASP A 89 5.96 -0.66 12.67
N HIS A 90 5.05 -0.55 11.70
CA HIS A 90 5.04 -1.44 10.54
C HIS A 90 6.34 -1.30 9.71
N ASN A 91 6.87 -0.10 9.54
CA ASN A 91 8.14 0.13 8.86
C ASN A 91 9.32 -0.57 9.57
N LYS A 92 9.34 -0.59 10.91
CA LYS A 92 10.35 -1.36 11.68
C LYS A 92 10.24 -2.85 11.38
N LEU A 93 9.02 -3.41 11.42
CA LEU A 93 8.77 -4.83 11.12
C LEU A 93 9.16 -5.19 9.68
N LEU A 94 8.85 -4.32 8.70
CA LEU A 94 9.25 -4.54 7.31
C LEU A 94 10.76 -4.51 7.12
N LYS A 95 11.48 -3.62 7.81
CA LYS A 95 12.95 -3.60 7.77
C LYS A 95 13.56 -4.90 8.31
N GLU A 96 13.04 -5.40 9.42
CA GLU A 96 13.46 -6.68 9.97
C GLU A 96 13.14 -7.86 9.03
N LEU A 97 11.97 -7.86 8.43
CA LEU A 97 11.57 -8.87 7.45
C LEU A 97 12.52 -8.87 6.26
N LEU A 98 12.75 -7.70 5.65
CA LEU A 98 13.63 -7.55 4.49
C LEU A 98 15.07 -8.02 4.76
N GLN A 99 15.55 -7.86 6.00
CA GLN A 99 16.87 -8.36 6.41
C GLN A 99 16.91 -9.90 6.48
N LYS A 100 15.79 -10.55 6.83
CA LYS A 100 15.71 -12.00 6.99
C LYS A 100 15.31 -12.74 5.71
N LEU A 101 14.72 -12.05 4.75
CA LEU A 101 14.25 -12.67 3.49
C LEU A 101 15.37 -13.37 2.71
N PRO A 102 16.59 -12.83 2.58
CA PRO A 102 17.67 -13.50 1.84
C PRO A 102 18.06 -14.87 2.39
N ASP A 103 17.82 -15.11 3.67
CA ASP A 103 18.17 -16.38 4.34
C ASP A 103 17.05 -17.44 4.22
N ARG A 104 15.92 -17.09 3.61
CA ARG A 104 14.79 -18.01 3.44
C ARG A 104 14.98 -18.93 2.25
N GLU A 105 14.56 -20.16 2.43
CA GLU A 105 14.45 -21.10 1.32
C GLU A 105 13.35 -20.64 0.35
N PRO A 106 13.64 -20.62 -0.96
CA PRO A 106 12.64 -20.29 -1.97
C PRO A 106 11.50 -21.29 -2.00
N LEU A 107 10.33 -20.83 -2.41
CA LEU A 107 9.16 -21.66 -2.62
C LEU A 107 9.41 -22.71 -3.70
N LYS A 108 8.63 -23.80 -3.67
CA LYS A 108 8.76 -24.93 -4.60
C LYS A 108 8.64 -24.45 -6.04
N GLN A 109 9.57 -24.88 -6.88
CA GLN A 109 9.56 -24.66 -8.33
C GLN A 109 8.60 -25.59 -9.08
N GLY A 110 8.29 -25.21 -10.34
CA GLY A 110 7.55 -26.08 -11.27
C GLY A 110 6.06 -26.21 -10.95
N VAL A 111 5.52 -25.31 -10.12
CA VAL A 111 4.09 -25.23 -9.83
C VAL A 111 3.44 -24.14 -10.68
N SER A 112 2.12 -24.23 -10.85
CA SER A 112 1.34 -23.22 -11.56
C SER A 112 1.44 -21.86 -10.85
N ARG A 113 1.55 -20.80 -11.63
CA ARG A 113 1.61 -19.43 -11.15
C ARG A 113 0.34 -18.72 -11.56
N VAL A 114 -0.34 -18.09 -10.63
CA VAL A 114 -1.62 -17.42 -10.86
C VAL A 114 -1.59 -15.96 -10.44
N MET A 115 -2.43 -15.17 -11.08
CA MET A 115 -2.72 -13.79 -10.70
C MET A 115 -4.14 -13.73 -10.16
N LEU A 116 -4.34 -13.04 -9.04
CA LEU A 116 -5.66 -12.72 -8.54
C LEU A 116 -6.09 -11.33 -9.02
N VAL A 117 -7.30 -11.23 -9.55
CA VAL A 117 -7.90 -9.95 -9.96
C VAL A 117 -9.27 -9.82 -9.34
N GLY A 118 -9.53 -8.68 -8.72
CA GLY A 118 -10.86 -8.46 -8.11
C GLY A 118 -10.95 -7.22 -7.21
N SER A 119 -12.02 -7.21 -6.45
CA SER A 119 -12.33 -6.24 -5.42
C SER A 119 -11.48 -6.46 -4.14
N PRO A 120 -11.71 -5.73 -3.04
CA PRO A 120 -11.06 -6.04 -1.79
C PRO A 120 -11.20 -7.51 -1.44
N MET A 121 -10.09 -8.15 -1.10
CA MET A 121 -10.07 -9.52 -0.60
C MET A 121 -10.06 -9.45 0.92
N ASP A 122 -11.00 -10.10 1.55
CA ASP A 122 -11.17 -10.15 3.01
C ASP A 122 -11.06 -11.59 3.58
N ASN A 123 -10.85 -12.56 2.68
CA ASN A 123 -10.88 -13.96 3.06
C ASN A 123 -9.58 -14.68 2.69
N MET A 124 -8.78 -15.00 3.70
CA MET A 124 -7.53 -15.77 3.56
C MET A 124 -7.77 -17.18 3.00
N LYS A 125 -8.96 -17.78 3.23
CA LYS A 125 -9.26 -19.13 2.76
C LYS A 125 -9.15 -19.32 1.26
N LEU A 126 -9.37 -18.27 0.47
CA LEU A 126 -9.16 -18.33 -0.97
C LEU A 126 -7.67 -18.57 -1.31
N LEU A 127 -6.78 -17.90 -0.61
CA LEU A 127 -5.34 -18.07 -0.80
C LEU A 127 -4.88 -19.44 -0.28
N GLU A 128 -5.42 -19.90 0.84
CA GLU A 128 -5.16 -21.24 1.39
C GLU A 128 -5.59 -22.30 0.38
N LEU A 129 -6.78 -22.20 -0.19
CA LEU A 129 -7.27 -23.11 -1.23
C LEU A 129 -6.32 -23.16 -2.44
N ILE A 130 -5.87 -22.00 -2.93
CA ILE A 130 -5.01 -21.93 -4.11
C ILE A 130 -3.61 -22.47 -3.80
N GLU A 131 -3.01 -22.06 -2.68
CA GLU A 131 -1.61 -22.34 -2.39
C GLU A 131 -1.41 -23.68 -1.66
N ASP A 132 -2.28 -24.02 -0.71
CA ASP A 132 -2.13 -25.24 0.10
C ASP A 132 -2.84 -26.45 -0.52
N ASP A 133 -4.08 -26.29 -1.02
CA ASP A 133 -4.88 -27.42 -1.51
C ASP A 133 -4.62 -27.69 -2.99
N ILE A 134 -4.59 -26.65 -3.84
CA ILE A 134 -4.34 -26.78 -5.29
C ILE A 134 -2.85 -26.86 -5.58
N GLY A 135 -2.00 -26.23 -4.77
CA GLY A 135 -0.55 -26.21 -4.93
C GLY A 135 -0.08 -25.27 -6.04
N ALA A 136 -0.79 -24.15 -6.26
CA ALA A 136 -0.38 -23.08 -7.18
C ALA A 136 0.11 -21.86 -6.38
N TRP A 137 1.06 -21.08 -6.92
CA TRP A 137 1.51 -19.85 -6.26
C TRP A 137 0.77 -18.64 -6.79
N VAL A 138 0.22 -17.81 -5.89
CA VAL A 138 -0.30 -16.49 -6.21
C VAL A 138 0.88 -15.52 -6.27
N VAL A 139 1.40 -15.28 -7.46
CA VAL A 139 2.63 -14.49 -7.68
C VAL A 139 2.38 -13.00 -7.87
N THR A 140 1.17 -12.60 -8.12
CA THR A 140 0.75 -11.20 -8.19
C THR A 140 -0.76 -11.10 -7.98
N ASP A 141 -1.22 -9.90 -7.72
CA ASP A 141 -2.64 -9.60 -7.62
C ASP A 141 -2.94 -8.19 -8.15
N ASP A 142 -4.20 -7.95 -8.46
CA ASP A 142 -4.78 -6.65 -8.74
C ASP A 142 -6.03 -6.50 -7.85
N THR A 143 -5.80 -6.39 -6.54
CA THR A 143 -6.85 -6.23 -5.53
C THR A 143 -6.63 -4.96 -4.71
N CYS A 144 -7.71 -4.41 -4.14
CA CYS A 144 -7.62 -3.20 -3.31
C CYS A 144 -6.85 -3.43 -2.00
N THR A 145 -6.86 -4.66 -1.49
CA THR A 145 -6.13 -5.09 -0.27
C THR A 145 -4.77 -5.72 -0.59
N GLY A 146 -4.31 -5.63 -1.82
CA GLY A 146 -3.05 -6.15 -2.32
C GLY A 146 -2.24 -5.07 -3.03
N THR A 147 -1.83 -5.34 -4.25
CA THR A 147 -0.90 -4.48 -5.01
C THR A 147 -1.43 -3.05 -5.20
N ARG A 148 -2.75 -2.85 -5.41
CA ARG A 148 -3.33 -1.51 -5.57
C ARG A 148 -3.12 -0.60 -4.36
N TYR A 149 -3.07 -1.17 -3.16
CA TYR A 149 -2.83 -0.41 -1.93
C TYR A 149 -1.44 0.26 -1.91
N THR A 150 -0.48 -0.34 -2.57
CA THR A 150 0.92 0.13 -2.58
C THR A 150 1.30 0.86 -3.86
N TRP A 151 0.40 0.96 -4.84
CA TRP A 151 0.67 1.65 -6.08
C TRP A 151 0.76 3.16 -5.90
N GLY A 152 1.71 3.73 -6.64
CA GLY A 152 1.94 5.15 -6.69
C GLY A 152 3.00 5.62 -5.69
N GLU A 153 3.84 6.53 -6.17
CA GLU A 153 4.75 7.31 -5.36
C GLU A 153 4.17 8.72 -5.23
N THR A 154 4.38 9.33 -4.08
CA THR A 154 3.96 10.72 -3.89
C THR A 154 4.79 11.63 -4.80
N PRO A 155 4.15 12.46 -5.64
CA PRO A 155 4.87 13.34 -6.56
C PRO A 155 5.80 14.30 -5.83
N SER A 156 7.11 14.15 -6.00
CA SER A 156 8.12 15.00 -5.37
C SER A 156 7.99 16.49 -5.74
N THR A 157 7.41 16.77 -6.91
CA THR A 157 7.26 18.13 -7.46
C THR A 157 6.52 19.10 -6.53
N TYR A 158 5.58 18.60 -5.73
CA TYR A 158 4.79 19.42 -4.82
C TYR A 158 5.22 19.29 -3.35
N LEU A 159 5.99 18.27 -3.02
CA LEU A 159 6.30 17.91 -1.63
C LEU A 159 6.96 19.07 -0.85
N GLU A 160 7.86 19.80 -1.48
CA GLU A 160 8.56 20.93 -0.84
C GLU A 160 7.70 22.18 -0.72
N LYS A 161 6.88 22.49 -1.75
CA LYS A 161 6.16 23.75 -1.85
C LYS A 161 4.75 23.70 -1.25
N ASP A 162 4.07 22.57 -1.41
CA ASP A 162 2.68 22.36 -0.99
C ASP A 162 2.44 20.87 -0.79
N PRO A 163 2.81 20.31 0.37
CA PRO A 163 2.72 18.87 0.62
C PRO A 163 1.27 18.36 0.55
N LEU A 164 0.27 19.20 0.87
CA LEU A 164 -1.13 18.82 0.71
C LEU A 164 -1.51 18.59 -0.76
N ARG A 165 -0.83 19.25 -1.69
CA ARG A 165 -1.05 19.04 -3.14
C ARG A 165 -0.32 17.81 -3.68
N ALA A 166 0.63 17.27 -2.93
CA ALA A 166 1.33 16.05 -3.28
C ALA A 166 0.50 14.78 -2.97
N ILE A 167 -0.45 14.89 -2.03
CA ILE A 167 -1.43 13.86 -1.71
C ILE A 167 -2.50 13.76 -2.79
#